data_c3ffb594ec9ee181612bf1c7abe0b64b
#
_entry.id   c3ffb594ec9ee181612bf1c7abe0b64b
#
_cell.length_a   1.000
_cell.length_b   1.000
_cell.length_c   1.000
_cell.angle_alpha   90.00
_cell.angle_beta   90.00
_cell.angle_gamma   90.00
#
_symmetry.space_group_name_H-M   'P 1'
#
loop_
_entity.id
_entity.type
_entity.pdbx_description
1 polymer ?
#
loop_
_entity_poly.entity_id
_entity_poly.type
_entity_poly.pdbx_seq_one_letter_code
_entity_poly.pdbx_strand_id
1 'polypeptide(L)'
;MLFDLYNWRHNKETREKIFGNLADIDSDIICLQEFYTSEEEGDFNNIDSLTKLLNLPNYHAEYTITLRKYDHWGLATFSRFPVVNRGKIVFQTRSNNMCIYTDVVIRKDTVRIYNMHLQSISFSKKDNKFLEDIKKGNESEEDIEKSKNVLRRLKRAFTKRAKQVEAIKAHMATCKYKIIVCGDFNDTAASFAYKQLSEKLHDAFIEKGSGFGRTYAGEWPQFRIDYILFDDKVACDRFTRAEETFTAHFPITAHLYLK
;
A
#
# COMPACT_ATOMS: atom_id res chain seq x y z
N MET A 1 5.15 -3.55 4.48
CA MET A 1 6.18 -4.60 4.52
C MET A 1 6.91 -4.52 5.86
N LEU A 2 6.54 -5.32 6.83
CA LEU A 2 6.97 -5.19 8.23
C LEU A 2 7.96 -6.27 8.70
N PHE A 3 8.42 -7.19 7.86
CA PHE A 3 9.36 -8.27 8.23
C PHE A 3 9.02 -8.97 9.55
N ASP A 4 7.73 -9.27 9.78
CA ASP A 4 7.21 -9.81 11.04
C ASP A 4 7.34 -8.88 12.26
N LEU A 5 7.48 -7.58 12.03
CA LEU A 5 7.63 -6.57 13.08
C LEU A 5 6.33 -6.30 13.85
N TYR A 6 5.18 -6.85 13.46
CA TYR A 6 3.99 -6.87 14.31
C TYR A 6 4.23 -7.50 15.67
N ASN A 7 5.24 -8.40 15.74
CA ASN A 7 5.71 -8.99 16.99
C ASN A 7 7.03 -8.37 17.50
N TRP A 8 7.46 -7.24 16.92
CA TRP A 8 8.74 -6.58 17.21
C TRP A 8 9.96 -7.51 17.03
N ARG A 9 9.85 -8.45 16.09
CA ARG A 9 10.91 -9.36 15.74
C ARG A 9 11.57 -8.90 14.46
N HIS A 10 12.88 -8.69 14.52
CA HIS A 10 13.72 -8.48 13.34
C HIS A 10 14.00 -9.83 12.68
N ASN A 11 13.02 -10.36 11.94
CA ASN A 11 13.13 -11.68 11.36
C ASN A 11 13.91 -11.60 10.02
N LYS A 12 15.19 -11.99 10.07
CA LYS A 12 16.07 -11.99 8.89
C LYS A 12 15.60 -12.97 7.81
N GLU A 13 15.10 -14.13 8.18
CA GLU A 13 14.60 -15.11 7.22
C GLU A 13 13.40 -14.57 6.43
N THR A 14 12.43 -13.95 7.11
CA THR A 14 11.30 -13.29 6.46
C THR A 14 11.76 -12.15 5.55
N ARG A 15 12.75 -11.37 5.98
CA ARG A 15 13.35 -10.31 5.18
C ARG A 15 13.96 -10.85 3.89
N GLU A 16 14.75 -11.92 3.98
CA GLU A 16 15.39 -12.55 2.82
C GLU A 16 14.37 -13.12 1.83
N LYS A 17 13.31 -13.77 2.34
CA LYS A 17 12.20 -14.26 1.50
C LYS A 17 11.49 -13.13 0.76
N ILE A 18 11.20 -12.02 1.44
CA ILE A 18 10.59 -10.84 0.82
C ILE A 18 11.51 -10.26 -0.26
N PHE A 19 12.80 -10.14 0.04
CA PHE A 19 13.78 -9.59 -0.90
C PHE A 19 13.97 -10.49 -2.11
N GLY A 20 14.03 -11.81 -1.92
CA GLY A 20 14.06 -12.79 -3.01
C GLY A 20 12.82 -12.66 -3.90
N ASN A 21 11.63 -12.61 -3.31
CA ASN A 21 10.38 -12.43 -4.06
C ASN A 21 10.37 -11.12 -4.89
N LEU A 22 10.87 -10.01 -4.32
CA LEU A 22 10.97 -8.74 -5.05
C LEU A 22 11.99 -8.81 -6.20
N ALA A 23 13.09 -9.55 -6.02
CA ALA A 23 14.09 -9.76 -7.07
C ALA A 23 13.52 -10.62 -8.22
N ASP A 24 12.77 -11.67 -7.90
CA ASP A 24 12.13 -12.54 -8.90
C ASP A 24 11.08 -11.79 -9.74
N ILE A 25 10.39 -10.82 -9.13
CA ILE A 25 9.40 -9.97 -9.82
C ILE A 25 10.10 -9.02 -10.82
N ASP A 26 11.33 -8.58 -10.57
CA ASP A 26 12.14 -7.66 -11.40
C ASP A 26 11.37 -6.44 -11.94
N SER A 27 10.79 -5.65 -11.05
CA SER A 27 10.00 -4.47 -11.41
C SER A 27 10.87 -3.23 -11.59
N ASP A 28 10.53 -2.36 -12.55
CA ASP A 28 11.20 -1.06 -12.76
C ASP A 28 10.88 -0.04 -11.67
N ILE A 29 9.68 -0.14 -11.07
CA ILE A 29 9.21 0.73 -9.98
C ILE A 29 8.55 -0.15 -8.92
N ILE A 30 8.92 0.06 -7.66
CA ILE A 30 8.37 -0.67 -6.51
C ILE A 30 7.83 0.32 -5.49
N CYS A 31 6.56 0.18 -5.13
CA CYS A 31 5.88 0.96 -4.11
C CYS A 31 5.64 0.08 -2.87
N LEU A 32 6.28 0.42 -1.77
CA LEU A 32 6.17 -0.31 -0.51
C LEU A 32 5.40 0.49 0.53
N GLN A 33 4.46 -0.16 1.21
CA GLN A 33 3.73 0.37 2.35
C GLN A 33 4.21 -0.34 3.62
N GLU A 34 4.03 0.31 4.78
CA GLU A 34 4.56 -0.16 6.06
C GLU A 34 6.05 -0.53 5.96
N PHE A 35 6.78 0.24 5.16
CA PHE A 35 8.19 0.00 4.90
C PHE A 35 9.01 0.34 6.14
N TYR A 36 9.80 -0.62 6.59
CA TYR A 36 10.76 -0.46 7.67
C TYR A 36 12.18 -0.36 7.14
N THR A 37 12.97 0.52 7.72
CA THR A 37 14.42 0.60 7.53
C THR A 37 15.07 1.10 8.81
N SER A 38 16.31 0.66 9.09
CA SER A 38 17.11 1.16 10.18
C SER A 38 18.40 1.79 9.63
N GLU A 39 18.82 2.87 10.25
CA GLU A 39 20.12 3.51 9.99
C GLU A 39 21.21 3.04 10.97
N GLU A 40 20.85 2.15 11.91
CA GLU A 40 21.82 1.59 12.87
C GLU A 40 22.79 0.64 12.15
N GLU A 41 24.06 0.74 12.47
CA GLU A 41 25.12 -0.10 11.88
C GLU A 41 24.89 -1.58 12.22
N GLY A 42 24.90 -2.43 11.18
CA GLY A 42 24.69 -3.87 11.34
C GLY A 42 23.21 -4.30 11.46
N ASP A 43 22.27 -3.38 11.41
CA ASP A 43 20.84 -3.68 11.42
C ASP A 43 20.23 -3.64 10.00
N PHE A 44 18.90 -3.54 9.91
CA PHE A 44 18.09 -3.62 8.69
C PHE A 44 18.16 -2.33 7.86
N ASN A 45 19.30 -1.97 7.30
CA ASN A 45 19.36 -0.91 6.29
C ASN A 45 18.72 -1.41 4.99
N ASN A 46 17.39 -1.38 4.95
CA ASN A 46 16.62 -1.94 3.87
C ASN A 46 16.63 -1.05 2.62
N ILE A 47 16.89 0.24 2.73
CA ILE A 47 17.07 1.12 1.57
C ILE A 47 18.31 0.70 0.80
N ASP A 48 19.46 0.64 1.44
CA ASP A 48 20.71 0.26 0.80
C ASP A 48 20.67 -1.17 0.24
N SER A 49 20.04 -2.08 1.00
CA SER A 49 19.91 -3.46 0.57
C SER A 49 19.06 -3.60 -0.68
N LEU A 50 17.90 -2.95 -0.74
CA LEU A 50 17.00 -3.03 -1.89
C LEU A 50 17.54 -2.28 -3.11
N THR A 51 18.15 -1.10 -2.93
CA THR A 51 18.75 -0.37 -4.05
C THR A 51 19.84 -1.19 -4.74
N LYS A 52 20.66 -1.90 -3.97
CA LYS A 52 21.73 -2.76 -4.51
C LYS A 52 21.19 -4.05 -5.12
N LEU A 53 20.35 -4.77 -4.36
CA LEU A 53 19.84 -6.08 -4.78
C LEU A 53 19.00 -5.99 -6.06
N LEU A 54 18.13 -4.98 -6.16
CA LEU A 54 17.17 -4.84 -7.24
C LEU A 54 17.66 -3.95 -8.39
N ASN A 55 18.88 -3.39 -8.28
CA ASN A 55 19.41 -2.42 -9.23
C ASN A 55 18.43 -1.24 -9.47
N LEU A 56 17.85 -0.73 -8.38
CA LEU A 56 16.92 0.41 -8.36
C LEU A 56 17.57 1.60 -7.63
N PRO A 57 18.49 2.34 -8.32
CA PRO A 57 19.36 3.31 -7.67
C PRO A 57 18.64 4.56 -7.15
N ASN A 58 17.43 4.80 -7.63
CA ASN A 58 16.66 5.98 -7.24
C ASN A 58 15.55 5.56 -6.28
N TYR A 59 15.35 6.33 -5.21
CA TYR A 59 14.27 6.08 -4.27
C TYR A 59 13.71 7.37 -3.67
N HIS A 60 12.51 7.24 -3.12
CA HIS A 60 11.86 8.24 -2.27
C HIS A 60 11.25 7.51 -1.07
N ALA A 61 11.69 7.84 0.12
CA ALA A 61 11.12 7.31 1.37
C ALA A 61 10.66 8.46 2.27
N GLU A 62 9.49 8.27 2.90
CA GLU A 62 8.93 9.18 3.90
C GLU A 62 8.41 8.37 5.09
N TYR A 63 8.66 8.88 6.27
CA TYR A 63 8.42 8.16 7.52
C TYR A 63 7.26 8.78 8.30
N THR A 64 6.39 7.91 8.81
CA THR A 64 5.30 8.28 9.72
C THR A 64 5.69 8.08 11.18
N ILE A 65 6.62 7.14 11.44
CA ILE A 65 7.13 6.81 12.76
C ILE A 65 8.65 6.74 12.69
N THR A 66 9.31 7.34 13.65
CA THR A 66 10.73 7.16 13.92
C THR A 66 10.92 6.84 15.40
N LEU A 67 11.55 5.70 15.67
CA LEU A 67 11.91 5.28 17.03
C LEU A 67 13.43 5.25 17.17
N ARG A 68 13.91 5.43 18.40
CA ARG A 68 15.34 5.42 18.75
C ARG A 68 16.22 6.32 17.88
N LYS A 69 15.63 7.18 17.03
CA LYS A 69 16.24 8.09 16.03
C LYS A 69 16.66 7.44 14.71
N TYR A 70 16.81 6.14 14.64
CA TYR A 70 17.34 5.41 13.49
C TYR A 70 16.40 4.32 12.94
N ASP A 71 15.33 3.97 13.64
CA ASP A 71 14.31 3.04 13.16
C ASP A 71 13.14 3.79 12.55
N HIS A 72 12.85 3.54 11.30
CA HIS A 72 11.87 4.28 10.52
C HIS A 72 10.81 3.37 9.92
N TRP A 73 9.55 3.80 9.99
CA TRP A 73 8.42 3.16 9.32
C TRP A 73 7.67 4.17 8.48
N GLY A 74 7.31 3.78 7.26
CA GLY A 74 6.58 4.66 6.38
C GLY A 74 6.28 4.07 5.02
N LEU A 75 6.47 4.86 3.98
CA LEU A 75 6.33 4.49 2.58
C LEU A 75 7.68 4.64 1.88
N ALA A 76 7.94 3.76 0.92
CA ALA A 76 9.08 3.90 0.02
C ALA A 76 8.69 3.57 -1.42
N THR A 77 9.18 4.38 -2.35
CA THR A 77 9.11 4.14 -3.80
C THR A 77 10.52 4.00 -4.32
N PHE A 78 10.85 2.85 -4.88
CA PHE A 78 12.13 2.60 -5.56
C PHE A 78 11.92 2.65 -7.06
N SER A 79 12.92 3.12 -7.81
CA SER A 79 12.82 3.29 -9.26
C SER A 79 14.15 3.03 -9.96
N ARG A 80 14.07 2.32 -11.08
CA ARG A 80 15.16 2.21 -12.07
C ARG A 80 15.38 3.54 -12.80
N PHE A 81 14.32 4.33 -12.91
CA PHE A 81 14.32 5.61 -13.61
C PHE A 81 14.72 6.77 -12.69
N PRO A 82 15.33 7.84 -13.24
CA PRO A 82 15.68 9.02 -12.46
C PRO A 82 14.46 9.67 -11.80
N VAL A 83 14.59 9.99 -10.52
CA VAL A 83 13.62 10.76 -9.74
C VAL A 83 13.96 12.26 -9.86
N VAL A 84 13.03 13.05 -10.39
CA VAL A 84 13.22 14.50 -10.62
C VAL A 84 12.46 15.38 -9.63
N ASN A 85 11.44 14.84 -8.98
CA ASN A 85 10.72 15.53 -7.92
C ASN A 85 10.05 14.53 -6.99
N ARG A 86 9.84 14.93 -5.74
CA ARG A 86 9.24 14.08 -4.70
C ARG A 86 8.60 14.90 -3.61
N GLY A 87 7.62 14.35 -2.95
CA GLY A 87 6.98 14.98 -1.80
C GLY A 87 5.85 14.12 -1.23
N LYS A 88 5.18 14.67 -0.23
CA LYS A 88 4.07 14.00 0.46
C LYS A 88 2.82 14.86 0.52
N ILE A 89 1.68 14.19 0.58
CA ILE A 89 0.39 14.83 0.81
C ILE A 89 0.11 14.74 2.31
N VAL A 90 0.02 15.91 2.94
CA VAL A 90 -0.23 16.01 4.38
C VAL A 90 -1.72 15.81 4.64
N PHE A 91 -2.05 14.81 5.44
CA PHE A 91 -3.40 14.60 5.92
C PHE A 91 -3.65 15.40 7.21
N GLN A 92 -4.76 16.11 7.28
CA GLN A 92 -5.15 16.88 8.47
C GLN A 92 -5.51 16.00 9.68
N THR A 93 -5.52 14.69 9.51
CA THR A 93 -5.84 13.73 10.57
C THR A 93 -4.55 13.12 11.12
N ARG A 94 -4.38 13.14 12.45
CA ARG A 94 -3.29 12.39 13.09
C ARG A 94 -3.47 10.90 12.81
N SER A 95 -2.61 10.33 11.99
CA SER A 95 -2.57 8.89 11.67
C SER A 95 -1.19 8.53 11.14
N ASN A 96 -0.85 7.25 11.23
CA ASN A 96 0.36 6.69 10.61
C ASN A 96 0.15 6.40 9.10
N ASN A 97 -0.87 7.03 8.50
CA ASN A 97 -1.20 6.89 7.10
C ASN A 97 -0.62 8.06 6.32
N MET A 98 -0.23 7.79 5.10
CA MET A 98 0.47 8.75 4.26
C MET A 98 0.17 8.48 2.79
N CYS A 99 0.33 9.50 1.97
CA CYS A 99 0.49 9.39 0.53
C CYS A 99 1.73 10.18 0.13
N ILE A 100 2.64 9.57 -0.60
CA ILE A 100 3.78 10.22 -1.21
C ILE A 100 3.61 10.27 -2.73
N TYR A 101 4.23 11.23 -3.38
CA TYR A 101 4.34 11.28 -4.82
C TYR A 101 5.79 11.38 -5.25
N THR A 102 6.13 10.68 -6.32
CA THR A 102 7.48 10.60 -6.88
C THR A 102 7.37 10.79 -8.38
N ASP A 103 8.02 11.83 -8.92
CA ASP A 103 8.07 12.08 -10.35
C ASP A 103 9.31 11.42 -10.94
N VAL A 104 9.10 10.46 -11.82
CA VAL A 104 10.16 9.71 -12.51
C VAL A 104 10.19 10.07 -13.98
N VAL A 105 11.39 10.08 -14.58
CA VAL A 105 11.55 10.33 -16.01
C VAL A 105 11.76 9.00 -16.72
N ILE A 106 10.80 8.63 -17.56
CA ILE A 106 10.82 7.43 -18.40
C ILE A 106 10.98 7.87 -19.86
N ARG A 107 12.16 7.67 -20.42
CA ARG A 107 12.55 8.20 -21.74
C ARG A 107 12.44 9.74 -21.76
N LYS A 108 11.42 10.31 -22.41
CA LYS A 108 11.16 11.76 -22.50
C LYS A 108 9.96 12.22 -21.68
N ASP A 109 9.25 11.30 -21.08
CA ASP A 109 8.03 11.60 -20.33
C ASP A 109 8.30 11.63 -18.83
N THR A 110 7.66 12.55 -18.13
CA THR A 110 7.60 12.53 -16.68
C THR A 110 6.31 11.83 -16.26
N VAL A 111 6.44 10.88 -15.34
CA VAL A 111 5.32 10.12 -14.76
C VAL A 111 5.29 10.36 -13.26
N ARG A 112 4.14 10.74 -12.72
CA ARG A 112 3.93 10.88 -11.28
C ARG A 112 3.39 9.58 -10.71
N ILE A 113 4.15 8.98 -9.81
CA ILE A 113 3.77 7.79 -9.05
C ILE A 113 3.25 8.25 -7.68
N TYR A 114 1.99 7.97 -7.38
CA TYR A 114 1.43 8.09 -6.05
C TYR A 114 1.55 6.75 -5.34
N ASN A 115 2.21 6.73 -4.19
CA ASN A 115 2.28 5.57 -3.31
C ASN A 115 1.55 5.93 -2.01
N MET A 116 0.54 5.14 -1.63
CA MET A 116 -0.30 5.48 -0.49
C MET A 116 -0.62 4.30 0.41
N HIS A 117 -0.81 4.62 1.68
CA HIS A 117 -1.36 3.73 2.69
C HIS A 117 -2.46 4.50 3.42
N LEU A 118 -3.72 4.18 3.09
CA LEU A 118 -4.89 4.85 3.66
C LEU A 118 -5.27 4.27 5.03
N GLN A 119 -6.16 4.95 5.74
CA GLN A 119 -6.56 4.58 7.10
C GLN A 119 -7.12 3.16 7.17
N SER A 120 -6.46 2.32 7.94
CA SER A 120 -6.96 0.99 8.28
C SER A 120 -8.12 1.05 9.29
N ILE A 121 -8.92 -0.02 9.35
CA ILE A 121 -10.00 -0.14 10.34
C ILE A 121 -9.43 -0.38 11.73
N SER A 122 -8.24 -0.98 11.83
CA SER A 122 -7.54 -1.29 13.07
C SER A 122 -8.39 -2.12 14.03
N PHE A 123 -8.89 -3.25 13.56
CA PHE A 123 -9.61 -4.20 14.41
C PHE A 123 -8.70 -4.70 15.54
N SER A 124 -9.26 -4.74 16.76
CA SER A 124 -8.58 -5.36 17.89
C SER A 124 -8.70 -6.89 17.81
N LYS A 125 -7.86 -7.60 18.57
CA LYS A 125 -8.00 -9.07 18.70
C LYS A 125 -9.40 -9.48 19.15
N LYS A 126 -10.07 -8.67 19.99
CA LYS A 126 -11.45 -8.89 20.42
C LYS A 126 -12.46 -8.70 19.27
N ASP A 127 -12.26 -7.67 18.43
CA ASP A 127 -13.11 -7.43 17.26
C ASP A 127 -13.00 -8.60 16.26
N ASN A 128 -11.77 -9.06 15.98
CA ASN A 128 -11.54 -10.19 15.09
C ASN A 128 -12.21 -11.47 15.60
N LYS A 129 -12.02 -11.79 16.89
CA LYS A 129 -12.68 -12.94 17.52
C LYS A 129 -14.19 -12.85 17.41
N PHE A 130 -14.77 -11.68 17.68
CA PHE A 130 -16.21 -11.44 17.56
C PHE A 130 -16.70 -11.67 16.12
N LEU A 131 -15.98 -11.18 15.11
CA LEU A 131 -16.32 -11.40 13.70
C LEU A 131 -16.25 -12.89 13.31
N GLU A 132 -15.30 -13.63 13.87
CA GLU A 132 -15.22 -15.09 13.70
C GLU A 132 -16.38 -15.83 14.38
N ASP A 133 -16.77 -15.41 15.57
CA ASP A 133 -17.89 -16.02 16.33
C ASP A 133 -19.21 -15.82 15.59
N ILE A 134 -19.47 -14.61 15.04
CA ILE A 134 -20.63 -14.35 14.17
C ILE A 134 -20.61 -15.28 12.94
N LYS A 135 -19.45 -15.42 12.28
CA LYS A 135 -19.33 -16.31 11.11
C LYS A 135 -19.68 -17.76 11.43
N LYS A 136 -19.42 -18.21 12.67
CA LYS A 136 -19.74 -19.55 13.15
C LYS A 136 -21.18 -19.69 13.64
N GLY A 137 -21.98 -18.62 13.61
CA GLY A 137 -23.37 -18.61 14.11
C GLY A 137 -23.48 -18.60 15.63
N ASN A 138 -22.41 -18.29 16.34
CA ASN A 138 -22.40 -18.20 17.80
C ASN A 138 -22.77 -16.77 18.22
N GLU A 139 -24.06 -16.47 18.30
CA GLU A 139 -24.54 -15.17 18.76
C GLU A 139 -24.84 -15.19 20.28
N SER A 140 -24.51 -14.11 20.97
CA SER A 140 -24.79 -13.89 22.38
C SER A 140 -25.41 -12.51 22.61
N GLU A 141 -26.11 -12.27 23.73
CA GLU A 141 -26.68 -10.96 24.08
C GLU A 141 -25.63 -9.86 24.21
N GLU A 142 -24.38 -10.20 24.57
CA GLU A 142 -23.25 -9.26 24.60
C GLU A 142 -22.81 -8.78 23.20
N ASP A 143 -23.27 -9.42 22.13
CA ASP A 143 -22.81 -9.15 20.79
C ASP A 143 -23.36 -7.82 20.22
N ILE A 144 -24.42 -7.29 20.81
CA ILE A 144 -24.96 -5.97 20.45
C ILE A 144 -23.94 -4.86 20.72
N GLU A 145 -23.29 -4.88 21.90
CA GLU A 145 -22.28 -3.85 22.23
C GLU A 145 -20.99 -4.04 21.43
N LYS A 146 -20.59 -5.28 21.18
CA LYS A 146 -19.46 -5.60 20.31
C LYS A 146 -19.71 -5.12 18.87
N SER A 147 -20.91 -5.37 18.35
CA SER A 147 -21.35 -4.86 17.02
C SER A 147 -21.29 -3.35 16.92
N LYS A 148 -21.79 -2.62 17.93
CA LYS A 148 -21.70 -1.15 17.99
C LYS A 148 -20.25 -0.66 17.98
N ASN A 149 -19.34 -1.35 18.65
CA ASN A 149 -17.92 -1.00 18.66
C ASN A 149 -17.27 -1.20 17.29
N VAL A 150 -17.55 -2.32 16.63
CA VAL A 150 -17.10 -2.60 15.25
C VAL A 150 -17.65 -1.54 14.29
N LEU A 151 -18.94 -1.24 14.32
CA LEU A 151 -19.57 -0.21 13.48
C LEU A 151 -18.96 1.18 13.72
N ARG A 152 -18.67 1.54 14.96
CA ARG A 152 -18.02 2.82 15.31
C ARG A 152 -16.60 2.90 14.72
N ARG A 153 -15.82 1.81 14.75
CA ARG A 153 -14.48 1.74 14.12
C ARG A 153 -14.57 1.86 12.60
N LEU A 154 -15.49 1.13 11.96
CA LEU A 154 -15.77 1.22 10.52
C LEU A 154 -16.12 2.65 10.11
N LYS A 155 -17.10 3.27 10.77
CA LYS A 155 -17.50 4.66 10.50
C LYS A 155 -16.31 5.62 10.62
N ARG A 156 -15.51 5.48 11.68
CA ARG A 156 -14.32 6.32 11.89
C ARG A 156 -13.28 6.14 10.77
N ALA A 157 -13.02 4.91 10.36
CA ALA A 157 -12.08 4.61 9.28
C ALA A 157 -12.57 5.17 7.94
N PHE A 158 -13.85 4.95 7.58
CA PHE A 158 -14.44 5.48 6.36
C PHE A 158 -14.40 7.02 6.31
N THR A 159 -14.76 7.68 7.42
CA THR A 159 -14.70 9.15 7.48
C THR A 159 -13.28 9.69 7.30
N LYS A 160 -12.30 9.02 7.88
CA LYS A 160 -10.89 9.43 7.73
C LYS A 160 -10.41 9.19 6.30
N ARG A 161 -10.68 8.02 5.72
CA ARG A 161 -10.32 7.71 4.31
C ARG A 161 -10.93 8.70 3.33
N ALA A 162 -12.21 9.07 3.52
CA ALA A 162 -12.84 10.07 2.66
C ALA A 162 -12.05 11.38 2.62
N LYS A 163 -11.65 11.91 3.78
CA LYS A 163 -10.82 13.13 3.85
C LYS A 163 -9.43 12.95 3.24
N GLN A 164 -8.81 11.79 3.42
CA GLN A 164 -7.51 11.48 2.82
C GLN A 164 -7.62 11.46 1.28
N VAL A 165 -8.65 10.81 0.76
CA VAL A 165 -8.92 10.73 -0.68
C VAL A 165 -9.22 12.10 -1.28
N GLU A 166 -10.00 12.95 -0.62
CA GLU A 166 -10.25 14.33 -1.05
C GLU A 166 -8.95 15.13 -1.21
N ALA A 167 -8.03 15.02 -0.24
CA ALA A 167 -6.73 15.69 -0.32
C ALA A 167 -5.87 15.14 -1.47
N ILE A 168 -5.88 13.83 -1.70
CA ILE A 168 -5.15 13.19 -2.80
C ILE A 168 -5.73 13.64 -4.14
N LYS A 169 -7.06 13.60 -4.32
CA LYS A 169 -7.73 14.06 -5.56
C LYS A 169 -7.42 15.52 -5.87
N ALA A 170 -7.48 16.38 -4.86
CA ALA A 170 -7.14 17.80 -5.03
C ALA A 170 -5.69 17.98 -5.54
N HIS A 171 -4.75 17.21 -4.98
CA HIS A 171 -3.36 17.24 -5.44
C HIS A 171 -3.21 16.64 -6.86
N MET A 172 -3.88 15.52 -7.15
CA MET A 172 -3.86 14.89 -8.49
C MET A 172 -4.40 15.83 -9.56
N ALA A 173 -5.43 16.63 -9.24
CA ALA A 173 -6.02 17.60 -10.18
C ALA A 173 -5.05 18.68 -10.62
N THR A 174 -3.98 18.96 -9.88
CA THR A 174 -2.92 19.92 -10.24
C THR A 174 -1.77 19.27 -11.02
N CYS A 175 -1.77 17.95 -11.17
CA CYS A 175 -0.70 17.22 -11.85
C CYS A 175 -0.82 17.36 -13.37
N LYS A 176 0.30 17.74 -14.01
CA LYS A 176 0.40 17.87 -15.48
C LYS A 176 0.98 16.61 -16.15
N TYR A 177 1.50 15.70 -15.36
CA TYR A 177 2.17 14.49 -15.80
C TYR A 177 1.20 13.33 -15.98
N LYS A 178 1.66 12.25 -16.59
CA LYS A 178 0.99 10.96 -16.57
C LYS A 178 0.95 10.46 -15.13
N ILE A 179 -0.17 9.86 -14.72
CA ILE A 179 -0.41 9.46 -13.33
C ILE A 179 -0.49 7.94 -13.22
N ILE A 180 0.23 7.40 -12.25
CA ILE A 180 0.07 6.04 -11.75
C ILE A 180 -0.15 6.12 -10.23
N VAL A 181 -1.12 5.37 -9.73
CA VAL A 181 -1.45 5.29 -8.30
C VAL A 181 -1.26 3.85 -7.84
N CYS A 182 -0.46 3.67 -6.81
CA CYS A 182 -0.22 2.36 -6.19
C CYS A 182 -0.44 2.45 -4.68
N GLY A 183 -0.95 1.38 -4.08
CA GLY A 183 -0.94 1.31 -2.63
C GLY A 183 -2.06 0.52 -1.99
N ASP A 184 -1.98 0.44 -0.68
CA ASP A 184 -3.00 -0.12 0.18
C ASP A 184 -4.07 0.93 0.51
N PHE A 185 -5.24 0.78 -0.09
CA PHE A 185 -6.37 1.67 0.17
C PHE A 185 -7.10 1.30 1.48
N ASN A 186 -6.79 0.14 2.07
CA ASN A 186 -7.48 -0.39 3.24
C ASN A 186 -9.01 -0.46 3.06
N ASP A 187 -9.46 -0.54 1.81
CA ASP A 187 -10.87 -0.54 1.44
C ASP A 187 -11.11 -1.33 0.15
N THR A 188 -12.33 -1.81 -0.02
CA THR A 188 -12.73 -2.61 -1.17
C THR A 188 -13.08 -1.76 -2.38
N ALA A 189 -13.19 -2.38 -3.57
CA ALA A 189 -13.62 -1.72 -4.80
C ALA A 189 -15.07 -1.17 -4.76
N ALA A 190 -15.89 -1.59 -3.80
CA ALA A 190 -17.22 -1.04 -3.57
C ALA A 190 -17.23 0.26 -2.74
N SER A 191 -16.07 0.67 -2.21
CA SER A 191 -15.97 1.79 -1.27
C SER A 191 -16.00 3.16 -1.95
N PHE A 192 -16.34 4.17 -1.15
CA PHE A 192 -16.23 5.57 -1.55
C PHE A 192 -14.77 5.93 -1.93
N ALA A 193 -13.80 5.48 -1.15
CA ALA A 193 -12.39 5.78 -1.38
C ALA A 193 -11.92 5.29 -2.75
N TYR A 194 -12.17 4.02 -3.07
CA TYR A 194 -11.84 3.47 -4.37
C TYR A 194 -12.56 4.19 -5.51
N LYS A 195 -13.90 4.38 -5.40
CA LYS A 195 -14.69 5.06 -6.42
C LYS A 195 -14.18 6.47 -6.72
N GLN A 196 -13.78 7.21 -5.69
CA GLN A 196 -13.27 8.56 -5.87
C GLN A 196 -11.88 8.59 -6.54
N LEU A 197 -10.98 7.67 -6.19
CA LEU A 197 -9.64 7.60 -6.78
C LEU A 197 -9.67 7.04 -8.20
N SER A 198 -10.56 6.09 -8.49
CA SER A 198 -10.66 5.47 -9.81
C SER A 198 -11.54 6.23 -10.81
N GLU A 199 -12.19 7.34 -10.42
CA GLU A 199 -13.16 8.07 -11.26
C GLU A 199 -12.62 8.45 -12.65
N LYS A 200 -11.34 8.78 -12.74
CA LYS A 200 -10.63 9.16 -13.97
C LYS A 200 -9.39 8.30 -14.23
N LEU A 201 -9.33 7.14 -13.61
CA LEU A 201 -8.22 6.21 -13.73
C LEU A 201 -8.73 4.82 -14.06
N HIS A 202 -7.95 4.10 -14.82
CA HIS A 202 -8.15 2.68 -15.10
C HIS A 202 -7.57 1.83 -13.97
N ASP A 203 -8.20 0.73 -13.64
CA ASP A 203 -7.70 -0.24 -12.65
C ASP A 203 -7.05 -1.41 -13.40
N ALA A 204 -5.76 -1.63 -13.17
CA ALA A 204 -4.99 -2.67 -13.83
C ALA A 204 -5.58 -4.08 -13.62
N PHE A 205 -6.15 -4.36 -12.44
CA PHE A 205 -6.84 -5.62 -12.19
C PHE A 205 -8.13 -5.74 -13.01
N ILE A 206 -8.92 -4.68 -13.11
CA ILE A 206 -10.16 -4.72 -13.90
C ILE A 206 -9.86 -4.92 -15.38
N GLU A 207 -8.77 -4.33 -15.90
CA GLU A 207 -8.41 -4.48 -17.30
C GLU A 207 -7.77 -5.81 -17.64
N LYS A 208 -6.90 -6.34 -16.77
CA LYS A 208 -6.02 -7.49 -17.10
C LYS A 208 -5.92 -8.55 -16.00
N GLY A 209 -6.60 -8.37 -14.89
CA GLY A 209 -6.66 -9.37 -13.84
C GLY A 209 -7.72 -10.44 -14.07
N SER A 210 -7.73 -11.44 -13.22
CA SER A 210 -8.71 -12.53 -13.23
C SER A 210 -9.05 -12.98 -11.81
N GLY A 211 -10.20 -13.64 -11.67
CA GLY A 211 -10.68 -14.16 -10.40
C GLY A 211 -11.12 -13.07 -9.42
N PHE A 212 -11.02 -13.33 -8.13
CA PHE A 212 -11.49 -12.42 -7.08
C PHE A 212 -10.52 -11.28 -6.74
N GLY A 213 -9.26 -11.36 -7.21
CA GLY A 213 -8.26 -10.33 -6.99
C GLY A 213 -7.86 -10.08 -5.54
N ARG A 214 -8.08 -11.05 -4.64
CA ARG A 214 -7.70 -10.94 -3.23
C ARG A 214 -6.24 -10.50 -3.08
N THR A 215 -6.00 -9.44 -2.32
CA THR A 215 -4.65 -8.97 -2.01
C THR A 215 -4.29 -9.10 -0.52
N TYR A 216 -5.27 -9.08 0.38
CA TYR A 216 -5.05 -9.33 1.80
C TYR A 216 -4.90 -10.84 2.07
N ALA A 217 -3.79 -11.23 2.72
CA ALA A 217 -3.44 -12.62 3.00
C ALA A 217 -4.00 -13.17 4.32
N GLY A 218 -4.60 -12.32 5.16
CA GLY A 218 -5.23 -12.75 6.41
C GLY A 218 -6.38 -13.74 6.20
N GLU A 219 -6.77 -14.45 7.25
CA GLU A 219 -7.80 -15.48 7.18
C GLU A 219 -9.16 -14.94 6.72
N TRP A 220 -9.53 -13.75 7.21
CA TRP A 220 -10.81 -13.12 6.86
C TRP A 220 -10.81 -11.61 7.27
N PRO A 221 -11.47 -10.74 6.49
CA PRO A 221 -12.07 -10.95 5.16
C PRO A 221 -11.03 -10.95 4.03
N GLN A 222 -11.26 -11.79 3.02
CA GLN A 222 -10.36 -11.96 1.87
C GLN A 222 -10.61 -10.90 0.79
N PHE A 223 -10.24 -9.66 1.06
CA PHE A 223 -10.54 -8.53 0.18
C PHE A 223 -9.37 -8.16 -0.74
N ARG A 224 -9.72 -7.55 -1.87
CA ARG A 224 -8.80 -6.74 -2.67
C ARG A 224 -8.80 -5.34 -2.08
N ILE A 225 -7.69 -4.93 -1.50
CA ILE A 225 -7.51 -3.63 -0.86
C ILE A 225 -6.26 -2.90 -1.35
N ASP A 226 -5.43 -3.58 -2.14
CA ASP A 226 -4.28 -3.02 -2.82
C ASP A 226 -4.60 -2.81 -4.29
N TYR A 227 -4.17 -1.70 -4.86
CA TYR A 227 -4.54 -1.27 -6.21
C TYR A 227 -3.36 -0.70 -6.97
N ILE A 228 -3.41 -0.88 -8.31
CA ILE A 228 -2.60 -0.15 -9.28
C ILE A 228 -3.58 0.50 -10.24
N LEU A 229 -3.66 1.84 -10.20
CA LEU A 229 -4.50 2.64 -11.09
C LEU A 229 -3.62 3.51 -11.99
N PHE A 230 -4.09 3.83 -13.20
CA PHE A 230 -3.34 4.66 -14.15
C PHE A 230 -4.28 5.49 -15.02
N ASP A 231 -3.79 6.62 -15.56
CA ASP A 231 -4.58 7.52 -16.40
C ASP A 231 -4.63 7.07 -17.88
N ASP A 232 -5.46 7.73 -18.69
CA ASP A 232 -5.68 7.44 -20.12
C ASP A 232 -4.42 7.49 -20.98
N LYS A 233 -3.34 8.14 -20.49
CA LYS A 233 -2.05 8.27 -21.20
C LYS A 233 -1.12 7.09 -20.94
N VAL A 234 -1.58 6.13 -20.17
CA VAL A 234 -0.89 4.88 -19.84
C VAL A 234 -1.77 3.73 -20.31
N ALA A 235 -1.20 2.60 -20.63
CA ALA A 235 -1.95 1.38 -20.92
C ALA A 235 -1.36 0.21 -20.13
N CYS A 236 -2.19 -0.79 -19.88
CA CYS A 236 -1.83 -2.01 -19.17
C CYS A 236 -2.02 -3.22 -20.10
N ASP A 237 -1.03 -4.09 -20.20
CA ASP A 237 -1.17 -5.33 -20.95
C ASP A 237 -1.19 -6.58 -20.07
N ARG A 238 -0.72 -6.48 -18.84
CA ARG A 238 -0.70 -7.59 -17.90
C ARG A 238 -0.86 -7.10 -16.45
N PHE A 239 -1.61 -7.87 -15.68
CA PHE A 239 -1.69 -7.75 -14.22
C PHE A 239 -1.41 -9.12 -13.60
N THR A 240 -0.59 -9.15 -12.55
CA THR A 240 -0.34 -10.37 -11.79
C THR A 240 -0.42 -10.10 -10.28
N ARG A 241 -0.87 -11.09 -9.56
CA ARG A 241 -0.78 -11.18 -8.11
C ARG A 241 0.14 -12.36 -7.79
N ALA A 242 1.12 -12.16 -6.92
CA ALA A 242 2.00 -13.25 -6.50
C ALA A 242 1.17 -14.40 -5.88
N GLU A 243 1.57 -15.63 -6.14
CA GLU A 243 0.91 -16.83 -5.58
C GLU A 243 1.20 -16.97 -4.09
N GLU A 244 2.41 -16.60 -3.68
CA GLU A 244 2.89 -16.65 -2.30
C GLU A 244 3.11 -15.24 -1.73
N THR A 245 3.06 -15.14 -0.42
CA THR A 245 3.43 -13.92 0.31
C THR A 245 4.09 -14.28 1.64
N PHE A 246 5.01 -13.42 2.05
CA PHE A 246 5.68 -13.47 3.34
C PHE A 246 5.27 -12.29 4.23
N THR A 247 4.19 -11.61 3.86
CA THR A 247 3.60 -10.47 4.57
C THR A 247 2.09 -10.65 4.71
N ALA A 248 1.41 -9.68 5.33
CA ALA A 248 -0.06 -9.67 5.39
C ALA A 248 -0.74 -9.40 4.03
N HIS A 249 0.01 -9.08 2.97
CA HIS A 249 -0.53 -8.78 1.64
C HIS A 249 0.23 -9.56 0.57
N PHE A 250 -0.50 -9.98 -0.47
CA PHE A 250 0.11 -10.50 -1.68
C PHE A 250 0.65 -9.35 -2.54
N PRO A 251 1.90 -9.41 -3.02
CA PRO A 251 2.39 -8.46 -4.01
C PRO A 251 1.54 -8.47 -5.28
N ILE A 252 1.25 -7.29 -5.80
CA ILE A 252 0.58 -7.11 -7.09
C ILE A 252 1.50 -6.35 -8.04
N THR A 253 1.47 -6.74 -9.31
CA THR A 253 2.25 -6.09 -10.36
C THR A 253 1.40 -5.82 -11.59
N ALA A 254 1.74 -4.75 -12.31
CA ALA A 254 1.16 -4.44 -13.60
C ALA A 254 2.27 -4.09 -14.59
N HIS A 255 2.20 -4.63 -15.79
CA HIS A 255 3.03 -4.20 -16.90
C HIS A 255 2.34 -3.02 -17.60
N LEU A 256 2.94 -1.84 -17.45
CA LEU A 256 2.39 -0.58 -17.93
C LEU A 256 3.29 0.00 -19.02
N TYR A 257 2.70 0.64 -20.03
CA TYR A 257 3.44 1.36 -21.05
C TYR A 257 2.81 2.72 -21.35
N LEU A 258 3.67 3.69 -21.65
CA LEU A 258 3.24 5.05 -21.92
C LEU A 258 2.76 5.16 -23.38
N LYS A 259 1.58 5.76 -23.57
CA LYS A 259 1.01 6.06 -24.89
C LYS A 259 1.65 7.33 -25.47
#